data_c267b5ceb553de774dc9ed766e85186e
#
_entry.id   c267b5ceb553de774dc9ed766e85186e
#
_cell.length_a   1.000
_cell.length_b   1.000
_cell.length_c   1.000
_cell.angle_alpha   90.00
_cell.angle_beta   90.00
_cell.angle_gamma   90.00
#
_symmetry.space_group_name_H-M   'P 1'
#
loop_
_entity.id
_entity.type
_entity.pdbx_description
1 polymer ?
#
loop_
_entity_poly.entity_id
_entity_poly.type
_entity_poly.pdbx_seq_one_letter_code
_entity_poly.pdbx_strand_id
1 'polypeptide(L)'
;MSRPEHPGEQVEDGEHGVPPAGVAGPVHHAAPSPRYGRYAGLLALVILVLITINTLVTKPNGSTGIQPGNRLPAFAVPLALGSLNGAADVATAADQGAAGRVAACKERGPQILNICQLYEQGPVALALFVDAGSCPAVLGDLQALAPSFPGVRFAAVAIKGNRAQLRRLVASRGLSLPVGIDSDGALVALYKLASCPQVTFAYPGGIVQSRALLSRPSLATLRARLTQLVAAARARGWRGPPA
;
A
#
# COMPACT_ATOMS: atom_id res chain seq x y z
N MET A 1 46.70 14.37 -34.81
CA MET A 1 46.86 15.66 -34.12
C MET A 1 46.68 15.41 -32.66
N SER A 2 47.76 15.19 -32.03
CA SER A 2 48.40 15.82 -30.85
C SER A 2 47.67 15.61 -29.53
N ARG A 3 48.17 14.63 -28.80
CA ARG A 3 47.94 14.33 -27.38
C ARG A 3 48.93 15.25 -26.59
N PRO A 4 48.57 15.87 -25.51
CA PRO A 4 49.54 16.48 -24.57
C PRO A 4 49.95 15.42 -23.52
N GLU A 5 51.26 15.29 -23.38
CA GLU A 5 51.97 14.57 -22.36
C GLU A 5 51.93 15.36 -21.04
N HIS A 6 51.71 14.63 -19.92
CA HIS A 6 51.96 15.14 -18.57
C HIS A 6 53.38 14.73 -18.11
N PRO A 7 54.12 15.69 -17.52
CA PRO A 7 55.44 15.37 -16.96
C PRO A 7 55.33 14.71 -15.58
N GLY A 8 56.28 13.83 -15.33
CA GLY A 8 56.39 13.03 -14.13
C GLY A 8 56.66 13.85 -12.87
N GLU A 9 56.11 13.40 -11.80
CA GLU A 9 56.41 13.85 -10.42
C GLU A 9 57.23 12.79 -9.70
N GLN A 10 58.37 13.22 -9.21
CA GLN A 10 59.42 12.43 -8.59
C GLN A 10 58.94 11.95 -7.21
N VAL A 11 59.12 10.66 -6.95
CA VAL A 11 59.00 10.04 -5.64
C VAL A 11 60.21 10.38 -4.80
N GLU A 12 60.06 11.19 -3.75
CA GLU A 12 61.06 11.33 -2.69
C GLU A 12 60.89 10.20 -1.69
N ASP A 13 61.89 9.35 -1.65
CA ASP A 13 62.07 8.30 -0.62
C ASP A 13 62.36 8.95 0.74
N GLY A 14 61.32 9.15 1.53
CA GLY A 14 61.40 9.51 2.95
C GLY A 14 61.46 8.28 3.84
N GLU A 15 62.69 7.88 4.17
CA GLU A 15 63.01 6.85 5.14
C GLU A 15 62.58 7.29 6.54
N HIS A 16 61.37 6.94 6.98
CA HIS A 16 60.91 7.11 8.36
C HIS A 16 61.13 5.82 9.15
N GLY A 17 62.13 5.90 10.03
CA GLY A 17 62.46 4.84 10.98
C GLY A 17 61.27 4.34 11.78
N VAL A 18 61.07 3.05 11.73
CA VAL A 18 60.07 2.31 12.54
C VAL A 18 60.52 2.33 14.00
N PRO A 19 59.75 2.86 14.95
CA PRO A 19 60.07 2.71 16.37
C PRO A 19 59.85 1.26 16.80
N PRO A 20 60.64 0.72 17.73
CA PRO A 20 60.55 -0.66 18.16
C PRO A 20 59.19 -0.94 18.81
N ALA A 21 58.61 -2.06 18.44
CA ALA A 21 57.35 -2.56 18.96
C ALA A 21 57.44 -2.71 20.49
N GLY A 22 56.76 -1.77 21.18
CA GLY A 22 56.53 -1.89 22.60
C GLY A 22 55.67 -3.13 22.88
N VAL A 23 56.18 -4.02 23.69
CA VAL A 23 55.46 -5.19 24.19
C VAL A 23 54.23 -4.71 24.92
N ALA A 24 53.05 -4.88 24.28
CA ALA A 24 51.78 -4.62 24.91
C ALA A 24 51.57 -5.62 26.05
N GLY A 25 51.66 -5.15 27.26
CA GLY A 25 51.35 -5.95 28.45
C GLY A 25 49.87 -6.43 28.39
N PRO A 26 49.59 -7.56 29.06
CA PRO A 26 48.24 -8.12 29.05
C PRO A 26 47.22 -7.11 29.59
N VAL A 27 46.28 -6.74 28.79
CA VAL A 27 45.12 -5.89 29.20
C VAL A 27 44.32 -6.72 30.19
N HIS A 28 44.49 -6.46 31.48
CA HIS A 28 43.61 -7.02 32.51
C HIS A 28 42.22 -6.46 32.35
N HIS A 29 41.32 -7.18 31.66
CA HIS A 29 39.89 -6.93 31.73
C HIS A 29 39.44 -7.22 33.17
N ALA A 30 39.25 -6.18 33.94
CA ALA A 30 38.66 -6.30 35.29
C ALA A 30 37.30 -7.04 35.14
N ALA A 31 37.20 -8.21 35.73
CA ALA A 31 35.95 -8.96 35.78
C ALA A 31 34.88 -8.12 36.38
N PRO A 32 33.69 -7.97 35.75
CA PRO A 32 32.59 -7.17 36.31
C PRO A 32 32.19 -7.74 37.67
N SER A 33 32.09 -6.88 38.70
CA SER A 33 31.76 -7.30 40.04
C SER A 33 30.42 -8.05 40.03
N PRO A 34 30.24 -9.12 40.85
CA PRO A 34 29.04 -9.98 40.82
C PRO A 34 27.73 -9.24 41.13
N ARG A 35 27.81 -8.02 41.67
CA ARG A 35 26.64 -7.15 41.93
C ARG A 35 26.06 -6.57 40.64
N TYR A 36 26.90 -6.17 39.64
CA TYR A 36 26.43 -5.65 38.38
C TYR A 36 25.80 -6.73 37.49
N GLY A 37 26.25 -7.99 37.56
CA GLY A 37 25.68 -9.11 36.84
C GLY A 37 24.20 -9.36 37.22
N ARG A 38 23.85 -9.20 38.49
CA ARG A 38 22.44 -9.38 38.93
C ARG A 38 21.53 -8.25 38.43
N TYR A 39 21.99 -7.02 38.40
CA TYR A 39 21.21 -5.89 37.88
C TYR A 39 21.10 -5.95 36.36
N ALA A 40 22.17 -6.35 35.65
CA ALA A 40 22.14 -6.56 34.20
C ALA A 40 21.18 -7.69 33.81
N GLY A 41 21.17 -8.80 34.57
CA GLY A 41 20.22 -9.90 34.35
C GLY A 41 18.76 -9.49 34.59
N LEU A 42 18.52 -8.73 35.66
CA LEU A 42 17.18 -8.22 35.99
C LEU A 42 16.67 -7.22 34.91
N LEU A 43 17.55 -6.32 34.46
CA LEU A 43 17.25 -5.39 33.36
C LEU A 43 16.92 -6.11 32.07
N ALA A 44 17.74 -7.11 31.72
CA ALA A 44 17.49 -7.92 30.51
C ALA A 44 16.15 -8.68 30.62
N LEU A 45 15.81 -9.23 31.78
CA LEU A 45 14.54 -9.89 32.01
C LEU A 45 13.36 -8.91 31.86
N VAL A 46 13.47 -7.70 32.43
CA VAL A 46 12.43 -6.67 32.32
C VAL A 46 12.24 -6.25 30.87
N ILE A 47 13.33 -6.04 30.11
CA ILE A 47 13.26 -5.69 28.69
C ILE A 47 12.59 -6.84 27.91
N LEU A 48 12.95 -8.09 28.18
CA LEU A 48 12.39 -9.26 27.51
C LEU A 48 10.90 -9.41 27.82
N VAL A 49 10.48 -9.19 29.08
CA VAL A 49 9.07 -9.17 29.48
C VAL A 49 8.32 -8.04 28.78
N LEU A 50 8.88 -6.84 28.73
CA LEU A 50 8.25 -5.69 28.05
C LEU A 50 8.11 -5.93 26.54
N ILE A 51 9.13 -6.51 25.88
CA ILE A 51 9.07 -6.90 24.48
C ILE A 51 8.00 -7.98 24.28
N THR A 52 7.94 -8.97 25.15
CA THR A 52 6.93 -10.04 25.08
C THR A 52 5.53 -9.51 25.28
N ILE A 53 5.31 -8.65 26.29
CA ILE A 53 4.02 -7.99 26.49
C ILE A 53 3.66 -7.13 25.29
N ASN A 54 4.61 -6.32 24.80
CA ASN A 54 4.38 -5.48 23.62
C ASN A 54 4.04 -6.32 22.37
N THR A 55 4.71 -7.45 22.15
CA THR A 55 4.39 -8.35 21.02
C THR A 55 3.07 -9.11 21.21
N LEU A 56 2.65 -9.38 22.43
CA LEU A 56 1.35 -10.01 22.73
C LEU A 56 0.18 -9.02 22.64
N VAL A 57 0.40 -7.78 23.11
CA VAL A 57 -0.61 -6.71 23.08
C VAL A 57 -0.68 -6.03 21.72
N THR A 58 0.45 -5.83 21.06
CA THR A 58 0.58 -5.35 19.69
C THR A 58 0.56 -6.48 18.66
N LYS A 59 -0.10 -7.62 18.96
CA LYS A 59 -0.47 -8.48 17.83
C LYS A 59 -1.16 -7.57 16.84
N PRO A 60 -0.59 -7.31 15.65
CA PRO A 60 -1.38 -6.74 14.60
C PRO A 60 -2.54 -7.70 14.49
N ASN A 61 -3.73 -7.28 14.87
CA ASN A 61 -4.91 -8.03 14.54
C ASN A 61 -4.76 -8.32 13.06
N GLY A 62 -4.40 -9.56 12.72
CA GLY A 62 -4.01 -9.98 11.38
C GLY A 62 -5.14 -9.93 10.38
N SER A 63 -5.89 -8.85 10.42
CA SER A 63 -6.96 -8.52 9.52
C SER A 63 -6.39 -7.73 8.37
N THR A 64 -5.87 -8.45 7.40
CA THR A 64 -5.62 -7.93 6.07
C THR A 64 -6.91 -7.42 5.46
N GLY A 65 -6.86 -6.21 4.95
CA GLY A 65 -8.03 -5.55 4.41
C GLY A 65 -8.97 -4.96 5.47
N ILE A 66 -10.00 -4.29 4.98
CA ILE A 66 -11.06 -3.73 5.82
C ILE A 66 -11.99 -4.85 6.26
N GLN A 67 -12.31 -4.88 7.54
CA GLN A 67 -13.19 -5.93 8.10
C GLN A 67 -14.62 -5.78 7.58
N PRO A 68 -15.32 -6.90 7.36
CA PRO A 68 -16.75 -6.90 7.04
C PRO A 68 -17.55 -6.11 8.07
N GLY A 69 -18.52 -5.35 7.61
CA GLY A 69 -19.36 -4.47 8.44
C GLY A 69 -18.77 -3.08 8.67
N ASN A 70 -17.47 -2.87 8.48
CA ASN A 70 -16.87 -1.54 8.53
C ASN A 70 -17.09 -0.80 7.19
N ARG A 71 -17.05 0.52 7.24
CA ARG A 71 -17.09 1.35 6.04
C ARG A 71 -15.74 1.40 5.36
N LEU A 72 -15.72 1.43 4.02
CA LEU A 72 -14.53 1.72 3.24
C LEU A 72 -13.96 3.08 3.65
N PRO A 73 -12.67 3.16 3.97
CA PRO A 73 -12.01 4.44 4.20
C PRO A 73 -12.12 5.34 2.97
N ALA A 74 -12.39 6.63 3.22
CA ALA A 74 -12.52 7.61 2.16
C ALA A 74 -11.18 7.87 1.48
N PHE A 75 -11.19 7.98 0.16
CA PHE A 75 -10.06 8.49 -0.62
C PHE A 75 -10.53 9.12 -1.93
N ALA A 76 -9.71 10.00 -2.46
CA ALA A 76 -9.79 10.55 -3.80
C ALA A 76 -8.40 10.49 -4.44
N VAL A 77 -8.29 9.93 -5.63
CA VAL A 77 -7.02 9.78 -6.35
C VAL A 77 -7.17 10.22 -7.80
N PRO A 78 -6.12 10.76 -8.41
CA PRO A 78 -6.15 11.08 -9.84
C PRO A 78 -6.29 9.83 -10.69
N LEU A 79 -7.04 9.93 -11.77
CA LEU A 79 -7.15 8.86 -12.77
C LEU A 79 -5.85 8.72 -13.56
N ALA A 80 -5.48 7.48 -13.90
CA ALA A 80 -4.29 7.16 -14.70
C ALA A 80 -4.33 7.81 -16.09
N LEU A 81 -5.50 7.87 -16.70
CA LEU A 81 -5.70 8.52 -18.01
C LEU A 81 -5.85 10.05 -17.93
N GLY A 82 -6.06 10.59 -16.74
CA GLY A 82 -6.16 12.02 -16.50
C GLY A 82 -4.81 12.74 -16.54
N SER A 83 -4.84 14.06 -16.44
CA SER A 83 -3.66 14.94 -16.38
C SER A 83 -3.34 15.45 -14.97
N LEU A 84 -4.24 15.25 -14.01
CA LEU A 84 -4.01 15.68 -12.63
C LEU A 84 -2.83 14.95 -12.01
N ASN A 85 -1.96 15.70 -11.36
CA ASN A 85 -0.88 15.18 -10.54
C ASN A 85 -1.24 15.35 -9.07
N GLY A 86 -0.77 14.43 -8.24
CA GLY A 86 -1.02 14.49 -6.80
C GLY A 86 -0.93 13.10 -6.17
N ALA A 87 -1.05 13.09 -4.86
CA ALA A 87 -1.14 11.90 -4.04
C ALA A 87 -2.60 11.52 -3.79
N ALA A 88 -2.83 10.42 -3.08
CA ALA A 88 -4.14 10.08 -2.58
C ALA A 88 -4.60 11.10 -1.54
N ASP A 89 -5.78 11.68 -1.72
CA ASP A 89 -6.44 12.43 -0.65
C ASP A 89 -7.25 11.45 0.19
N VAL A 90 -6.76 11.17 1.39
CA VAL A 90 -7.39 10.27 2.37
C VAL A 90 -7.97 11.03 3.56
N ALA A 91 -8.00 12.36 3.50
CA ALA A 91 -8.51 13.19 4.58
C ALA A 91 -10.02 12.97 4.77
N THR A 92 -10.41 12.84 6.02
CA THR A 92 -11.83 12.71 6.40
C THR A 92 -12.46 14.05 6.77
N ALA A 93 -11.62 15.05 7.09
CA ALA A 93 -12.03 16.42 7.41
C ALA A 93 -11.12 17.41 6.68
N ALA A 94 -11.61 18.62 6.42
CA ALA A 94 -10.78 19.74 6.03
C ALA A 94 -9.70 19.96 7.11
N ASP A 95 -8.53 20.47 6.75
CA ASP A 95 -7.41 20.79 7.66
C ASP A 95 -6.49 19.63 8.09
N GLN A 96 -6.67 18.44 7.56
CA GLN A 96 -5.75 17.32 7.82
C GLN A 96 -4.44 17.40 7.01
N GLY A 97 -3.74 18.52 7.11
CA GLY A 97 -2.45 18.77 6.44
C GLY A 97 -2.58 19.28 5.00
N ALA A 98 -1.44 19.42 4.30
CA ALA A 98 -1.37 20.03 2.98
C ALA A 98 -2.17 19.29 1.89
N ALA A 99 -2.32 17.96 2.01
CA ALA A 99 -3.11 17.12 1.11
C ALA A 99 -4.60 17.07 1.49
N GLY A 100 -4.99 17.58 2.67
CA GLY A 100 -6.32 17.44 3.25
C GLY A 100 -7.08 18.74 3.38
N ARG A 101 -6.90 19.70 2.47
CA ARG A 101 -7.68 20.95 2.48
C ARG A 101 -9.16 20.71 2.25
N VAL A 102 -9.49 19.65 1.54
CA VAL A 102 -10.86 19.22 1.25
C VAL A 102 -10.99 17.77 1.69
N ALA A 103 -12.08 17.43 2.40
CA ALA A 103 -12.31 16.03 2.75
C ALA A 103 -12.43 15.18 1.47
N ALA A 104 -11.81 14.00 1.45
CA ALA A 104 -11.73 13.14 0.26
C ALA A 104 -13.08 12.90 -0.42
N CYS A 105 -14.16 12.68 0.35
CA CYS A 105 -15.51 12.49 -0.20
C CYS A 105 -16.10 13.72 -0.91
N LYS A 106 -15.53 14.90 -0.68
CA LYS A 106 -15.95 16.15 -1.34
C LYS A 106 -15.15 16.44 -2.60
N GLU A 107 -14.00 15.82 -2.75
CA GLU A 107 -13.12 16.00 -3.89
C GLU A 107 -13.61 15.17 -5.08
N ARG A 108 -14.33 15.81 -5.98
CA ARG A 108 -14.98 15.16 -7.13
C ARG A 108 -14.61 15.84 -8.43
N GLY A 109 -14.53 15.08 -9.50
CA GLY A 109 -14.24 15.62 -10.82
C GLY A 109 -14.05 14.53 -11.86
N PRO A 110 -14.02 14.88 -13.15
CA PRO A 110 -13.91 13.89 -14.24
C PRO A 110 -12.54 13.20 -14.30
N GLN A 111 -11.55 13.72 -13.60
CA GLN A 111 -10.20 13.15 -13.55
C GLN A 111 -9.86 12.55 -12.18
N ILE A 112 -10.84 12.43 -11.29
CA ILE A 112 -10.67 11.94 -9.92
C ILE A 112 -11.48 10.65 -9.75
N LEU A 113 -10.83 9.61 -9.24
CA LEU A 113 -11.49 8.42 -8.73
C LEU A 113 -11.77 8.63 -7.25
N ASN A 114 -13.04 8.81 -6.90
CA ASN A 114 -13.49 9.01 -5.54
C ASN A 114 -14.30 7.81 -5.07
N ILE A 115 -13.84 7.13 -4.01
CA ILE A 115 -14.50 5.93 -3.49
C ILE A 115 -15.91 6.22 -2.95
N CYS A 116 -16.12 7.41 -2.37
CA CYS A 116 -17.42 7.81 -1.85
C CYS A 116 -18.44 7.90 -2.98
N GLN A 117 -18.05 8.52 -4.10
CA GLN A 117 -18.89 8.61 -5.28
C GLN A 117 -19.24 7.24 -5.86
N LEU A 118 -18.32 6.28 -5.82
CA LEU A 118 -18.57 4.92 -6.31
C LEU A 118 -19.64 4.22 -5.46
N TYR A 119 -19.49 4.21 -4.13
CA TYR A 119 -20.44 3.49 -3.29
C TYR A 119 -21.79 4.23 -3.11
N GLU A 120 -21.86 5.53 -3.41
CA GLU A 120 -23.13 6.26 -3.52
C GLU A 120 -23.95 5.80 -4.74
N GLN A 121 -23.27 5.41 -5.82
CA GLN A 121 -23.89 5.00 -7.07
C GLN A 121 -24.25 3.50 -7.11
N GLY A 122 -23.72 2.68 -6.24
CA GLY A 122 -24.01 1.24 -6.22
C GLY A 122 -23.03 0.42 -5.40
N PRO A 123 -23.16 -0.91 -5.43
CA PRO A 123 -22.16 -1.80 -4.88
C PRO A 123 -20.80 -1.61 -5.56
N VAL A 124 -19.72 -1.79 -4.82
CA VAL A 124 -18.36 -1.52 -5.30
C VAL A 124 -17.52 -2.81 -5.29
N ALA A 125 -16.75 -3.01 -6.35
CA ALA A 125 -15.63 -3.95 -6.44
C ALA A 125 -14.36 -3.14 -6.67
N LEU A 126 -13.55 -2.96 -5.63
CA LEU A 126 -12.32 -2.18 -5.63
C LEU A 126 -11.10 -3.11 -5.61
N ALA A 127 -10.23 -2.99 -6.62
CA ALA A 127 -8.94 -3.66 -6.66
C ALA A 127 -7.81 -2.67 -6.31
N LEU A 128 -7.01 -3.02 -5.31
CA LEU A 128 -5.73 -2.35 -5.05
C LEU A 128 -4.61 -3.23 -5.60
N PHE A 129 -3.70 -2.66 -6.37
CA PHE A 129 -2.64 -3.40 -7.04
C PHE A 129 -1.35 -2.59 -7.17
N VAL A 130 -0.24 -3.29 -7.37
CA VAL A 130 1.02 -2.69 -7.85
C VAL A 130 1.24 -3.07 -9.30
N ASP A 131 1.85 -2.18 -10.09
CA ASP A 131 2.15 -2.45 -11.50
C ASP A 131 3.44 -3.28 -11.61
N ALA A 132 3.39 -4.51 -11.07
CA ALA A 132 4.51 -5.44 -11.08
C ALA A 132 4.05 -6.90 -11.15
N GLY A 133 4.79 -7.72 -11.83
CA GLY A 133 4.56 -9.17 -11.95
C GLY A 133 3.15 -9.53 -12.46
N SER A 134 2.51 -10.48 -11.82
CA SER A 134 1.15 -10.93 -12.16
C SER A 134 0.03 -10.13 -11.50
N CYS A 135 0.37 -9.15 -10.66
CA CYS A 135 -0.60 -8.40 -9.88
C CYS A 135 -1.64 -7.65 -10.73
N PRO A 136 -1.29 -6.97 -11.84
CA PRO A 136 -2.27 -6.29 -12.69
C PRO A 136 -3.21 -7.22 -13.46
N ALA A 137 -2.99 -8.54 -13.44
CA ALA A 137 -3.84 -9.48 -14.20
C ALA A 137 -5.31 -9.47 -13.72
N VAL A 138 -5.55 -9.18 -12.44
CA VAL A 138 -6.90 -9.05 -11.88
C VAL A 138 -7.77 -8.01 -12.59
N LEU A 139 -7.15 -6.99 -13.19
CA LEU A 139 -7.87 -5.94 -13.92
C LEU A 139 -8.61 -6.50 -15.13
N GLY A 140 -7.96 -7.41 -15.88
CA GLY A 140 -8.60 -8.10 -17.00
C GLY A 140 -9.77 -8.99 -16.54
N ASP A 141 -9.60 -9.68 -15.40
CA ASP A 141 -10.67 -10.51 -14.85
C ASP A 141 -11.88 -9.67 -14.41
N LEU A 142 -11.65 -8.52 -13.75
CA LEU A 142 -12.71 -7.58 -13.38
C LEU A 142 -13.38 -6.95 -14.61
N GLN A 143 -12.59 -6.56 -15.61
CA GLN A 143 -13.09 -6.03 -16.87
C GLN A 143 -14.01 -7.05 -17.59
N ALA A 144 -13.61 -8.32 -17.65
CA ALA A 144 -14.40 -9.39 -18.26
C ALA A 144 -15.72 -9.66 -17.53
N LEU A 145 -15.76 -9.43 -16.21
CA LEU A 145 -16.95 -9.63 -15.39
C LEU A 145 -17.90 -8.43 -15.40
N ALA A 146 -17.40 -7.23 -15.63
CA ALA A 146 -18.18 -5.98 -15.54
C ALA A 146 -19.49 -6.01 -16.34
N PRO A 147 -19.56 -6.49 -17.58
CA PRO A 147 -20.81 -6.57 -18.33
C PRO A 147 -21.86 -7.48 -17.70
N SER A 148 -21.43 -8.52 -16.95
CA SER A 148 -22.35 -9.46 -16.29
C SER A 148 -22.95 -8.91 -15.00
N PHE A 149 -22.45 -7.79 -14.49
CA PHE A 149 -22.89 -7.18 -13.22
C PHE A 149 -23.20 -5.70 -13.39
N PRO A 150 -24.22 -5.36 -14.20
CA PRO A 150 -24.61 -3.97 -14.41
C PRO A 150 -24.98 -3.32 -13.07
N GLY A 151 -24.50 -2.09 -12.85
CA GLY A 151 -24.74 -1.35 -11.61
C GLY A 151 -23.73 -1.61 -10.49
N VAL A 152 -22.90 -2.65 -10.57
CA VAL A 152 -21.71 -2.75 -9.74
C VAL A 152 -20.65 -1.77 -10.25
N ARG A 153 -20.06 -0.99 -9.35
CA ARG A 153 -19.02 -0.03 -9.66
C ARG A 153 -17.64 -0.70 -9.51
N PHE A 154 -17.04 -1.02 -10.64
CA PHE A 154 -15.69 -1.58 -10.70
C PHE A 154 -14.68 -0.45 -10.75
N ALA A 155 -13.64 -0.54 -9.93
CA ALA A 155 -12.53 0.40 -9.95
C ALA A 155 -11.24 -0.28 -9.51
N ALA A 156 -10.12 0.30 -9.90
CA ALA A 156 -8.81 -0.15 -9.45
C ALA A 156 -7.95 1.05 -9.07
N VAL A 157 -7.01 0.86 -8.12
CA VAL A 157 -6.00 1.86 -7.78
C VAL A 157 -4.64 1.21 -7.77
N ALA A 158 -3.73 1.81 -8.54
CA ALA A 158 -2.32 1.43 -8.54
C ALA A 158 -1.60 2.11 -7.39
N ILE A 159 -0.96 1.31 -6.55
CA ILE A 159 -0.18 1.78 -5.42
C ILE A 159 1.23 2.12 -5.90
N LYS A 160 1.67 3.36 -5.64
CA LYS A 160 2.97 3.91 -6.08
C LYS A 160 3.22 3.75 -7.59
N GLY A 161 2.16 3.80 -8.38
CA GLY A 161 2.23 3.57 -9.82
C GLY A 161 2.84 4.74 -10.60
N ASN A 162 3.54 4.42 -11.67
CA ASN A 162 3.99 5.41 -12.65
C ASN A 162 2.88 5.65 -13.69
N ARG A 163 2.47 6.91 -13.87
CA ARG A 163 1.38 7.28 -14.79
C ARG A 163 1.62 6.81 -16.23
N ALA A 164 2.83 6.96 -16.76
CA ALA A 164 3.13 6.56 -18.13
C ALA A 164 3.04 5.04 -18.33
N GLN A 165 3.49 4.26 -17.33
CA GLN A 165 3.35 2.81 -17.33
C GLN A 165 1.88 2.40 -17.24
N LEU A 166 1.12 3.01 -16.32
CA LEU A 166 -0.31 2.72 -16.14
C LEU A 166 -1.14 3.07 -17.38
N ARG A 167 -0.83 4.17 -18.09
CA ARG A 167 -1.46 4.48 -19.37
C ARG A 167 -1.21 3.39 -20.40
N ARG A 168 0.03 2.90 -20.51
CA ARG A 168 0.36 1.76 -21.40
C ARG A 168 -0.37 0.50 -20.99
N LEU A 169 -0.43 0.19 -19.67
CA LEU A 169 -1.16 -0.95 -19.15
C LEU A 169 -2.65 -0.89 -19.50
N VAL A 170 -3.30 0.26 -19.26
CA VAL A 170 -4.72 0.48 -19.58
C VAL A 170 -4.97 0.32 -21.07
N ALA A 171 -4.14 0.95 -21.90
CA ALA A 171 -4.27 0.88 -23.36
C ALA A 171 -4.02 -0.54 -23.89
N SER A 172 -2.95 -1.21 -23.47
CA SER A 172 -2.58 -2.55 -23.96
C SER A 172 -3.60 -3.63 -23.59
N ARG A 173 -4.35 -3.44 -22.51
CA ARG A 173 -5.39 -4.37 -22.05
C ARG A 173 -6.81 -3.94 -22.40
N GLY A 174 -6.98 -2.82 -23.08
CA GLY A 174 -8.30 -2.28 -23.43
C GLY A 174 -9.21 -2.07 -22.22
N LEU A 175 -8.64 -1.60 -21.09
CA LEU A 175 -9.40 -1.44 -19.86
C LEU A 175 -10.35 -0.23 -19.96
N SER A 176 -11.63 -0.45 -19.70
CA SER A 176 -12.63 0.61 -19.57
C SER A 176 -12.98 0.92 -18.10
N LEU A 177 -12.63 0.02 -17.18
CA LEU A 177 -12.80 0.32 -15.75
C LEU A 177 -11.86 1.46 -15.32
N PRO A 178 -12.31 2.38 -14.43
CA PRO A 178 -11.47 3.48 -13.96
C PRO A 178 -10.29 2.97 -13.13
N VAL A 179 -9.09 3.45 -13.48
CA VAL A 179 -7.84 3.15 -12.78
C VAL A 179 -7.30 4.44 -12.18
N GLY A 180 -7.22 4.49 -10.86
CA GLY A 180 -6.60 5.58 -10.09
C GLY A 180 -5.14 5.35 -9.80
N ILE A 181 -4.44 6.38 -9.35
CA ILE A 181 -3.03 6.35 -8.93
C ILE A 181 -2.91 6.87 -7.51
N ASP A 182 -2.43 6.03 -6.62
CA ASP A 182 -1.99 6.39 -5.27
C ASP A 182 -0.47 6.56 -5.30
N SER A 183 0.00 7.79 -5.53
CA SER A 183 1.42 8.06 -5.78
C SER A 183 2.27 7.96 -4.52
N ASP A 184 1.74 8.28 -3.36
CA ASP A 184 2.42 8.25 -2.07
C ASP A 184 2.29 6.90 -1.34
N GLY A 185 1.34 6.07 -1.75
CA GLY A 185 1.07 4.77 -1.15
C GLY A 185 0.26 4.84 0.15
N ALA A 186 -0.47 5.94 0.39
CA ALA A 186 -1.29 6.13 1.58
C ALA A 186 -2.34 5.01 1.76
N LEU A 187 -2.85 4.48 0.66
CA LEU A 187 -3.85 3.41 0.67
C LEU A 187 -3.31 2.08 1.20
N VAL A 188 -1.98 1.87 1.23
CA VAL A 188 -1.39 0.67 1.84
C VAL A 188 -1.79 0.56 3.32
N ALA A 189 -1.57 1.63 4.08
CA ALA A 189 -1.93 1.67 5.49
C ALA A 189 -3.44 1.75 5.69
N LEU A 190 -4.11 2.61 4.91
CA LEU A 190 -5.53 2.89 5.04
C LEU A 190 -6.40 1.65 4.78
N TYR A 191 -6.07 0.87 3.76
CA TYR A 191 -6.78 -0.36 3.38
C TYR A 191 -6.14 -1.63 3.93
N LYS A 192 -5.10 -1.52 4.75
CA LYS A 192 -4.35 -2.65 5.34
C LYS A 192 -3.94 -3.65 4.24
N LEU A 193 -3.31 -3.11 3.19
CA LEU A 193 -2.88 -3.91 2.04
C LEU A 193 -1.76 -4.85 2.45
N ALA A 194 -1.98 -6.15 2.33
CA ALA A 194 -1.01 -7.18 2.72
C ALA A 194 -0.59 -8.08 1.57
N SER A 195 -1.31 -8.06 0.47
CA SER A 195 -0.96 -8.84 -0.72
C SER A 195 -1.39 -8.12 -1.99
N CYS A 196 -0.88 -8.55 -3.11
CA CYS A 196 -1.21 -7.98 -4.41
C CYS A 196 -1.68 -9.06 -5.38
N PRO A 197 -2.85 -8.84 -6.00
CA PRO A 197 -3.83 -7.79 -5.74
C PRO A 197 -4.64 -8.03 -4.44
N GLN A 198 -5.28 -6.96 -3.95
CA GLN A 198 -6.32 -7.06 -2.92
C GLN A 198 -7.63 -6.55 -3.51
N VAL A 199 -8.68 -7.39 -3.52
CA VAL A 199 -10.01 -7.02 -4.03
C VAL A 199 -10.99 -6.95 -2.87
N THR A 200 -11.61 -5.78 -2.69
CA THR A 200 -12.59 -5.51 -1.63
C THR A 200 -13.96 -5.26 -2.24
N PHE A 201 -14.99 -5.83 -1.62
CA PHE A 201 -16.38 -5.71 -2.04
C PHE A 201 -17.17 -4.96 -0.98
N ALA A 202 -17.94 -3.95 -1.40
CA ALA A 202 -18.76 -3.16 -0.49
C ALA A 202 -20.18 -2.96 -1.05
N TYR A 203 -21.14 -2.85 -0.14
CA TYR A 203 -22.52 -2.47 -0.43
C TYR A 203 -22.62 -0.99 -0.83
N PRO A 204 -23.73 -0.56 -1.43
CA PRO A 204 -24.08 0.85 -1.48
C PRO A 204 -23.94 1.48 -0.09
N GLY A 205 -23.38 2.70 -0.02
CA GLY A 205 -23.02 3.34 1.23
C GLY A 205 -21.65 2.92 1.81
N GLY A 206 -20.93 2.03 1.12
CA GLY A 206 -19.52 1.74 1.41
C GLY A 206 -19.26 0.73 2.54
N ILE A 207 -20.28 0.02 3.02
CA ILE A 207 -20.09 -1.03 4.06
C ILE A 207 -19.50 -2.28 3.41
N VAL A 208 -18.35 -2.72 3.89
CA VAL A 208 -17.65 -3.91 3.39
C VAL A 208 -18.48 -5.16 3.61
N GLN A 209 -18.71 -5.90 2.53
CA GLN A 209 -19.54 -7.11 2.53
C GLN A 209 -18.83 -8.31 3.15
N SER A 210 -17.59 -8.53 2.76
CA SER A 210 -16.83 -9.73 3.11
C SER A 210 -15.34 -9.41 3.22
N ARG A 211 -14.56 -10.32 3.78
CA ARG A 211 -13.10 -10.19 3.78
C ARG A 211 -12.58 -10.03 2.36
N ALA A 212 -11.60 -9.15 2.17
CA ALA A 212 -10.95 -8.94 0.89
C ALA A 212 -10.38 -10.24 0.33
N LEU A 213 -10.46 -10.40 -1.00
CA LEU A 213 -9.73 -11.45 -1.69
C LEU A 213 -8.28 -11.00 -1.83
N LEU A 214 -7.39 -11.86 -1.37
CA LEU A 214 -5.95 -11.63 -1.38
C LEU A 214 -5.31 -12.51 -2.44
N SER A 215 -4.17 -12.06 -2.96
CA SER A 215 -3.48 -12.72 -4.07
C SER A 215 -4.36 -12.75 -5.32
N ARG A 216 -3.96 -13.43 -6.37
CA ARG A 216 -4.75 -13.50 -7.61
C ARG A 216 -5.95 -14.46 -7.45
N PRO A 217 -7.17 -13.97 -7.19
CA PRO A 217 -8.34 -14.83 -7.15
C PRO A 217 -8.65 -15.37 -8.54
N SER A 218 -9.24 -16.56 -8.63
CA SER A 218 -9.74 -17.09 -9.90
C SER A 218 -10.96 -16.28 -10.38
N LEU A 219 -11.20 -16.29 -11.69
CA LEU A 219 -12.39 -15.67 -12.28
C LEU A 219 -13.69 -16.21 -11.68
N ALA A 220 -13.73 -17.53 -11.38
CA ALA A 220 -14.87 -18.16 -10.73
C ALA A 220 -15.10 -17.63 -9.31
N THR A 221 -14.03 -17.44 -8.54
CA THR A 221 -14.09 -16.83 -7.20
C THR A 221 -14.59 -15.40 -7.25
N LEU A 222 -14.09 -14.58 -8.18
CA LEU A 222 -14.54 -13.20 -8.37
C LEU A 222 -16.04 -13.17 -8.74
N ARG A 223 -16.46 -14.01 -9.69
CA ARG A 223 -17.87 -14.13 -10.10
C ARG A 223 -18.77 -14.51 -8.92
N ALA A 224 -18.38 -15.51 -8.15
CA ALA A 224 -19.15 -15.95 -6.98
C ALA A 224 -19.28 -14.80 -5.94
N ARG A 225 -18.22 -14.07 -5.68
CA ARG A 225 -18.25 -12.91 -4.76
C ARG A 225 -19.14 -11.78 -5.26
N LEU A 226 -19.08 -11.46 -6.54
CA LEU A 226 -19.94 -10.46 -7.16
C LEU A 226 -21.42 -10.87 -7.12
N THR A 227 -21.74 -12.15 -7.39
CA THR A 227 -23.10 -12.68 -7.27
C THR A 227 -23.61 -12.54 -5.84
N GLN A 228 -22.81 -12.92 -4.84
CA GLN A 228 -23.15 -12.74 -3.43
C GLN A 228 -23.33 -11.25 -3.05
N LEU A 229 -22.47 -10.37 -3.57
CA LEU A 229 -22.58 -8.92 -3.34
C LEU A 229 -23.90 -8.38 -3.85
N VAL A 230 -24.25 -8.68 -5.10
CA VAL A 230 -25.48 -8.20 -5.73
C VAL A 230 -26.72 -8.75 -5.03
N ALA A 231 -26.76 -10.05 -4.72
CA ALA A 231 -27.88 -10.67 -4.00
C ALA A 231 -28.08 -10.04 -2.61
N ALA A 232 -26.99 -9.87 -1.86
CA ALA A 232 -27.05 -9.27 -0.53
C ALA A 232 -27.36 -7.76 -0.56
N ALA A 233 -26.91 -7.01 -1.60
CA ALA A 233 -27.27 -5.61 -1.78
C ALA A 233 -28.78 -5.46 -2.09
N ARG A 234 -29.32 -6.34 -2.93
CA ARG A 234 -30.77 -6.36 -3.21
C ARG A 234 -31.61 -6.67 -1.98
N ALA A 235 -31.17 -7.63 -1.17
CA ALA A 235 -31.84 -7.95 0.10
C ALA A 235 -31.83 -6.76 1.09
N ARG A 236 -30.90 -5.80 0.91
CA ARG A 236 -30.80 -4.55 1.67
C ARG A 236 -31.51 -3.35 1.01
N GLY A 237 -32.32 -3.61 -0.03
CA GLY A 237 -33.11 -2.59 -0.68
C GLY A 237 -32.47 -1.90 -1.89
N TRP A 238 -31.27 -2.33 -2.32
CA TRP A 238 -30.70 -1.81 -3.55
C TRP A 238 -31.45 -2.34 -4.77
N ARG A 239 -32.03 -1.43 -5.56
CA ARG A 239 -32.88 -1.77 -6.71
C ARG A 239 -32.16 -1.92 -8.04
N GLY A 240 -30.82 -1.78 -8.06
CA GLY A 240 -30.03 -1.74 -9.29
C GLY A 240 -29.90 -0.31 -9.86
N PRO A 241 -29.21 -0.15 -10.99
CA PRO A 241 -29.19 1.12 -11.69
C PRO A 241 -30.59 1.47 -12.15
N PRO A 242 -30.95 2.78 -12.23
CA PRO A 242 -32.16 3.18 -12.89
C PRO A 242 -32.15 2.64 -14.34
N ALA A 243 -33.28 2.17 -14.79
CA ALA A 243 -33.48 1.70 -16.15
C ALA A 243 -33.27 2.83 -17.16
#